data_3fb83bffb8e843842700f89518402e5f
#
_entry.id   3fb83bffb8e843842700f89518402e5f
#
_cell.length_a   1.000
_cell.length_b   1.000
_cell.length_c   1.000
_cell.angle_alpha   90.00
_cell.angle_beta   90.00
_cell.angle_gamma   90.00
#
_symmetry.space_group_name_H-M   'P 1'
#
loop_
_entity.id
_entity.type
_entity.pdbx_description
1 polymer ?
#
loop_
_entity_poly.entity_id
_entity_poly.type
_entity_poly.pdbx_seq_one_letter_code
_entity_poly.pdbx_strand_id
1 'polypeptide(L)'
;MRVLVTGGAGYVGCVLVQELLGAGYEVRVLDSLRKAGAPLLSLLASPKLDFQRGDVRDQRVLKEALSGADVAVHLAAVVGYPACERDPWLAREVNVGGTLNLTAARSPDQFIVFPSSLSNYGSVQDGVCTEEMDPQPLTLYGATKLEAERLVLDAGNAVVFRPATAFGLSPQLRLDLLFNDFMYRALNEGQIVVYQPHFMRAFIHVRDFARAILFAIDNAERMRDEVYNLGAESLNLTKGDLAARIAERLGCRLQISEDG
;
A
#
# COMPACT_ATOMS: atom_id res chain seq x y z
N MET A 1 -10.42 8.07 -19.46
CA MET A 1 -10.75 7.70 -18.09
C MET A 1 -9.82 8.44 -17.15
N ARG A 2 -10.38 9.03 -16.11
CA ARG A 2 -9.62 9.77 -15.08
C ARG A 2 -9.58 8.96 -13.78
N VAL A 3 -8.39 8.79 -13.23
CA VAL A 3 -8.15 8.05 -11.97
C VAL A 3 -7.73 9.03 -10.88
N LEU A 4 -8.49 9.11 -9.79
CA LEU A 4 -8.06 9.76 -8.56
C LEU A 4 -7.16 8.80 -7.78
N VAL A 5 -5.98 9.24 -7.38
CA VAL A 5 -5.08 8.51 -6.48
C VAL A 5 -4.90 9.34 -5.20
N THR A 6 -5.55 8.92 -4.11
CA THR A 6 -5.26 9.53 -2.80
C THR A 6 -3.99 8.92 -2.22
N GLY A 7 -3.13 9.71 -1.62
CA GLY A 7 -1.81 9.24 -1.18
C GLY A 7 -0.84 8.96 -2.33
N GLY A 8 -1.05 9.62 -3.48
CA GLY A 8 -0.27 9.40 -4.70
C GLY A 8 1.20 9.82 -4.61
N ALA A 9 1.56 10.69 -3.66
CA ALA A 9 2.95 11.03 -3.35
C ALA A 9 3.61 10.07 -2.34
N GLY A 10 2.93 8.99 -1.95
CA GLY A 10 3.47 7.94 -1.09
C GLY A 10 4.33 6.92 -1.84
N TYR A 11 4.83 5.91 -1.12
CA TYR A 11 5.72 4.87 -1.64
C TYR A 11 5.13 4.10 -2.83
N VAL A 12 3.94 3.50 -2.66
CA VAL A 12 3.23 2.81 -3.74
C VAL A 12 2.66 3.81 -4.73
N GLY A 13 2.12 4.94 -4.24
CA GLY A 13 1.45 5.96 -5.04
C GLY A 13 2.33 6.53 -6.15
N CYS A 14 3.60 6.82 -5.88
CA CYS A 14 4.52 7.35 -6.90
C CYS A 14 4.73 6.40 -8.07
N VAL A 15 4.86 5.10 -7.78
CA VAL A 15 5.01 4.07 -8.80
C VAL A 15 3.70 3.89 -9.57
N LEU A 16 2.57 3.85 -8.86
CA LEU A 16 1.25 3.73 -9.49
C LEU A 16 0.94 4.92 -10.42
N VAL A 17 1.19 6.14 -9.98
CA VAL A 17 0.97 7.35 -10.81
C VAL A 17 1.78 7.28 -12.09
N GLN A 18 3.05 6.82 -12.01
CA GLN A 18 3.90 6.64 -13.19
C GLN A 18 3.34 5.58 -14.15
N GLU A 19 2.91 4.43 -13.63
CA GLU A 19 2.34 3.34 -14.45
C GLU A 19 1.01 3.77 -15.09
N LEU A 20 0.12 4.47 -14.35
CA LEU A 20 -1.15 4.99 -14.87
C LEU A 20 -0.94 6.00 -16.00
N LEU A 21 -0.04 6.97 -15.83
CA LEU A 21 0.31 7.94 -16.86
C LEU A 21 0.91 7.26 -18.09
N GLY A 22 1.78 6.25 -17.88
CA GLY A 22 2.38 5.43 -18.93
C GLY A 22 1.35 4.63 -19.72
N ALA A 23 0.30 4.16 -19.07
CA ALA A 23 -0.84 3.49 -19.68
C ALA A 23 -1.85 4.46 -20.35
N GLY A 24 -1.62 5.77 -20.23
CA GLY A 24 -2.40 6.79 -20.94
C GLY A 24 -3.59 7.37 -20.18
N TYR A 25 -3.78 7.00 -18.89
CA TYR A 25 -4.83 7.56 -18.05
C TYR A 25 -4.59 9.03 -17.73
N GLU A 26 -5.67 9.77 -17.49
CA GLU A 26 -5.60 11.03 -16.76
C GLU A 26 -5.55 10.72 -15.26
N VAL A 27 -4.60 11.30 -14.55
CA VAL A 27 -4.39 11.02 -13.13
C VAL A 27 -4.55 12.30 -12.32
N ARG A 28 -5.44 12.26 -11.35
CA ARG A 28 -5.49 13.25 -10.29
C ARG A 28 -4.88 12.65 -9.02
N VAL A 29 -3.95 13.36 -8.41
CA VAL A 29 -3.36 13.00 -7.11
C VAL A 29 -3.90 13.92 -6.05
N LEU A 30 -4.42 13.36 -4.96
CA LEU A 30 -4.69 14.05 -3.71
C LEU A 30 -3.71 13.56 -2.65
N ASP A 31 -2.85 14.43 -2.14
CA ASP A 31 -1.89 14.08 -1.09
C ASP A 31 -1.66 15.23 -0.13
N SER A 32 -1.55 14.92 1.15
CA SER A 32 -1.30 15.92 2.20
C SER A 32 0.16 16.38 2.27
N LEU A 33 1.08 15.66 1.60
CA LEU A 33 2.53 15.87 1.63
C LEU A 33 3.12 15.89 3.05
N ARG A 34 2.61 15.04 3.94
CA ARG A 34 3.13 14.90 5.32
C ARG A 34 4.56 14.37 5.36
N LYS A 35 4.96 13.60 4.37
CA LYS A 35 6.36 13.18 4.19
C LYS A 35 7.09 14.22 3.36
N ALA A 36 8.29 14.58 3.79
CA ALA A 36 9.13 15.51 3.06
C ALA A 36 9.51 14.95 1.68
N GLY A 37 9.76 15.84 0.73
CA GLY A 37 10.21 15.52 -0.61
C GLY A 37 9.19 15.90 -1.69
N ALA A 38 9.64 15.82 -2.92
CA ALA A 38 8.84 16.10 -4.10
C ALA A 38 8.87 14.89 -5.07
N PRO A 39 8.36 13.73 -4.62
CA PRO A 39 8.54 12.46 -5.33
C PRO A 39 7.85 12.40 -6.70
N LEU A 40 6.89 13.30 -6.96
CA LEU A 40 6.19 13.40 -8.23
C LEU A 40 6.74 14.51 -9.14
N LEU A 41 7.81 15.21 -8.74
CA LEU A 41 8.31 16.39 -9.46
C LEU A 41 8.60 16.10 -10.94
N SER A 42 9.19 14.95 -11.25
CA SER A 42 9.48 14.52 -12.62
C SER A 42 8.23 14.27 -13.47
N LEU A 43 7.08 14.05 -12.85
CA LEU A 43 5.82 13.75 -13.51
C LEU A 43 4.93 14.99 -13.70
N LEU A 44 5.22 16.10 -12.99
CA LEU A 44 4.40 17.33 -13.06
C LEU A 44 4.41 17.99 -14.45
N ALA A 45 5.36 17.67 -15.31
CA ALA A 45 5.37 18.13 -16.70
C ALA A 45 4.31 17.42 -17.57
N SER A 46 3.72 16.31 -17.11
CA SER A 46 2.68 15.60 -17.84
C SER A 46 1.37 16.40 -17.84
N PRO A 47 0.79 16.73 -19.01
CA PRO A 47 -0.50 17.42 -19.07
C PRO A 47 -1.67 16.54 -18.55
N LYS A 48 -1.43 15.24 -18.36
CA LYS A 48 -2.41 14.28 -17.83
C LYS A 48 -2.35 14.16 -16.31
N LEU A 49 -1.41 14.82 -15.63
CA LEU A 49 -1.30 14.81 -14.18
C LEU A 49 -1.87 16.11 -13.59
N ASP A 50 -2.89 15.96 -12.78
CA ASP A 50 -3.46 17.00 -11.91
C ASP A 50 -3.06 16.71 -10.46
N PHE A 51 -2.35 17.64 -9.82
CA PHE A 51 -1.90 17.45 -8.44
C PHE A 51 -2.63 18.43 -7.50
N GLN A 52 -3.30 17.85 -6.52
CA GLN A 52 -4.02 18.57 -5.48
C GLN A 52 -3.38 18.29 -4.12
N ARG A 53 -2.92 19.34 -3.43
CA ARG A 53 -2.51 19.21 -2.03
C ARG A 53 -3.75 19.25 -1.15
N GLY A 54 -3.98 18.19 -0.36
CA GLY A 54 -5.11 18.14 0.56
C GLY A 54 -5.11 16.89 1.42
N ASP A 55 -5.99 16.87 2.41
CA ASP A 55 -6.11 15.78 3.37
C ASP A 55 -7.46 15.07 3.17
N VAL A 56 -7.47 13.74 3.15
CA VAL A 56 -8.67 12.91 2.99
C VAL A 56 -9.68 13.06 4.15
N ARG A 57 -9.26 13.66 5.27
CA ARG A 57 -10.14 14.03 6.38
C ARG A 57 -11.01 15.25 6.10
N ASP A 58 -10.63 16.07 5.11
CA ASP A 58 -11.42 17.20 4.64
C ASP A 58 -12.40 16.74 3.55
N GLN A 59 -13.67 16.62 3.92
CA GLN A 59 -14.73 16.16 3.01
C GLN A 59 -14.89 17.06 1.77
N ARG A 60 -14.70 18.36 1.91
CA ARG A 60 -14.82 19.31 0.80
C ARG A 60 -13.72 19.08 -0.22
N VAL A 61 -12.47 19.00 0.25
CA VAL A 61 -11.31 18.75 -0.60
C VAL A 61 -11.44 17.40 -1.31
N LEU A 62 -11.90 16.38 -0.58
CA LEU A 62 -12.07 15.03 -1.15
C LEU A 62 -13.19 14.99 -2.20
N LYS A 63 -14.31 15.70 -1.97
CA LYS A 63 -15.39 15.82 -2.93
C LYS A 63 -14.95 16.56 -4.21
N GLU A 64 -14.14 17.60 -4.09
CA GLU A 64 -13.53 18.31 -5.22
C GLU A 64 -12.58 17.37 -6.00
N ALA A 65 -11.76 16.59 -5.30
CA ALA A 65 -10.84 15.63 -5.91
C ALA A 65 -11.57 14.50 -6.65
N LEU A 66 -12.70 14.02 -6.14
CA LEU A 66 -13.54 12.99 -6.77
C LEU A 66 -14.29 13.52 -8.01
N SER A 67 -14.49 14.82 -8.13
CA SER A 67 -15.26 15.40 -9.24
C SER A 67 -14.65 15.06 -10.59
N GLY A 68 -15.42 14.40 -11.46
CA GLY A 68 -15.00 13.97 -12.78
C GLY A 68 -13.98 12.84 -12.82
N ALA A 69 -13.70 12.16 -11.69
CA ALA A 69 -12.97 10.92 -11.67
C ALA A 69 -13.92 9.73 -11.96
N ASP A 70 -13.44 8.76 -12.74
CA ASP A 70 -14.15 7.52 -13.03
C ASP A 70 -13.82 6.45 -11.98
N VAL A 71 -12.58 6.48 -11.48
CA VAL A 71 -12.02 5.53 -10.52
C VAL A 71 -11.31 6.28 -9.39
N ALA A 72 -11.44 5.77 -8.16
CA ALA A 72 -10.69 6.23 -7.00
C ALA A 72 -9.80 5.11 -6.44
N VAL A 73 -8.48 5.27 -6.54
CA VAL A 73 -7.51 4.39 -5.86
C VAL A 73 -7.15 5.03 -4.52
N HIS A 74 -7.59 4.40 -3.42
CA HIS A 74 -7.46 4.97 -2.09
C HIS A 74 -6.23 4.44 -1.34
N LEU A 75 -5.06 5.09 -1.57
CA LEU A 75 -3.79 4.75 -0.92
C LEU A 75 -3.48 5.59 0.33
N ALA A 76 -4.18 6.71 0.53
CA ALA A 76 -3.94 7.58 1.67
C ALA A 76 -4.16 6.85 2.99
N ALA A 77 -3.09 6.66 3.75
CA ALA A 77 -3.12 5.98 5.04
C ALA A 77 -1.91 6.32 5.91
N VAL A 78 -2.06 6.19 7.23
CA VAL A 78 -0.95 6.01 8.16
C VAL A 78 -0.57 4.52 8.12
N VAL A 79 0.61 4.21 7.60
CA VAL A 79 0.99 2.83 7.23
C VAL A 79 2.02 2.25 8.18
N GLY A 80 1.74 1.05 8.68
CA GLY A 80 2.63 0.22 9.47
C GLY A 80 2.47 0.40 10.98
N TYR A 81 2.79 -0.68 11.71
CA TYR A 81 2.64 -0.77 13.16
C TYR A 81 3.30 0.41 13.91
N PRO A 82 4.59 0.76 13.68
CA PRO A 82 5.23 1.82 14.47
C PRO A 82 4.61 3.20 14.28
N ALA A 83 4.09 3.49 13.07
CA ALA A 83 3.49 4.79 12.79
C ALA A 83 2.09 4.92 13.41
N CYS A 84 1.31 3.85 13.40
CA CYS A 84 -0.03 3.83 13.99
C CYS A 84 0.03 3.88 15.53
N GLU A 85 0.97 3.17 16.15
CA GLU A 85 1.14 3.21 17.61
C GLU A 85 1.66 4.57 18.12
N ARG A 86 2.45 5.27 17.31
CA ARG A 86 2.96 6.59 17.66
C ARG A 86 1.85 7.64 17.74
N ASP A 87 0.84 7.53 16.88
CA ASP A 87 -0.30 8.44 16.84
C ASP A 87 -1.57 7.66 16.47
N PRO A 88 -2.17 6.96 17.48
CA PRO A 88 -3.35 6.13 17.26
C PRO A 88 -4.57 6.93 16.79
N TRP A 89 -4.71 8.15 17.28
CA TRP A 89 -5.82 9.03 16.87
C TRP A 89 -5.71 9.36 15.39
N LEU A 90 -4.54 9.83 14.96
CA LEU A 90 -4.31 10.14 13.55
C LEU A 90 -4.47 8.91 12.66
N ALA A 91 -4.01 7.74 13.10
CA ALA A 91 -4.18 6.49 12.35
C ALA A 91 -5.66 6.19 12.08
N ARG A 92 -6.52 6.33 13.09
CA ARG A 92 -7.97 6.15 12.94
C ARG A 92 -8.59 7.21 12.05
N GLU A 93 -8.28 8.48 12.28
CA GLU A 93 -8.83 9.60 11.50
C GLU A 93 -8.49 9.51 10.01
N VAL A 94 -7.26 9.12 9.69
CA VAL A 94 -6.84 8.99 8.29
C VAL A 94 -7.35 7.69 7.68
N ASN A 95 -7.12 6.54 8.35
CA ASN A 95 -7.39 5.24 7.75
C ASN A 95 -8.88 4.91 7.71
N VAL A 96 -9.61 5.23 8.76
CA VAL A 96 -11.05 4.96 8.85
C VAL A 96 -11.86 6.19 8.46
N GLY A 97 -11.62 7.33 9.11
CA GLY A 97 -12.34 8.58 8.84
C GLY A 97 -12.16 9.05 7.40
N GLY A 98 -10.92 9.00 6.86
CA GLY A 98 -10.65 9.32 5.47
C GLY A 98 -11.35 8.39 4.48
N THR A 99 -11.43 7.09 4.78
CA THR A 99 -12.18 6.12 3.97
C THR A 99 -13.69 6.37 4.05
N LEU A 100 -14.23 6.64 5.24
CA LEU A 100 -15.63 7.00 5.41
C LEU A 100 -15.99 8.25 4.60
N ASN A 101 -15.14 9.27 4.62
CA ASN A 101 -15.33 10.48 3.82
C ASN A 101 -15.33 10.17 2.32
N LEU A 102 -14.44 9.30 1.85
CA LEU A 102 -14.35 8.90 0.44
C LEU A 102 -15.62 8.17 0.02
N THR A 103 -16.04 7.16 0.76
CA THR A 103 -17.25 6.38 0.44
C THR A 103 -18.53 7.23 0.47
N ALA A 104 -18.61 8.20 1.39
CA ALA A 104 -19.72 9.12 1.48
C ALA A 104 -19.73 10.21 0.38
N ALA A 105 -18.56 10.61 -0.14
CA ALA A 105 -18.45 11.70 -1.10
C ALA A 105 -18.48 11.25 -2.57
N ARG A 106 -18.17 9.98 -2.86
CA ARG A 106 -18.15 9.43 -4.21
C ARG A 106 -19.55 9.30 -4.81
N SER A 107 -19.65 9.33 -6.13
CA SER A 107 -20.88 8.89 -6.79
C SER A 107 -20.91 7.33 -6.87
N PRO A 108 -22.12 6.70 -6.91
CA PRO A 108 -22.23 5.24 -6.99
C PRO A 108 -21.53 4.62 -8.20
N ASP A 109 -21.39 5.37 -9.29
CA ASP A 109 -20.75 4.90 -10.53
C ASP A 109 -19.21 4.90 -10.46
N GLN A 110 -18.64 5.62 -9.50
CA GLN A 110 -17.19 5.66 -9.33
C GLN A 110 -16.69 4.36 -8.71
N PHE A 111 -15.80 3.68 -9.43
CA PHE A 111 -15.19 2.43 -8.97
C PHE A 111 -14.08 2.72 -7.95
N ILE A 112 -14.07 1.98 -6.82
CA ILE A 112 -13.02 2.11 -5.81
C ILE A 112 -12.05 0.93 -5.93
N VAL A 113 -10.75 1.23 -5.98
CA VAL A 113 -9.69 0.24 -5.72
C VAL A 113 -9.08 0.55 -4.36
N PHE A 114 -9.24 -0.38 -3.42
CA PHE A 114 -8.81 -0.19 -2.04
C PHE A 114 -7.73 -1.20 -1.62
N PRO A 115 -6.49 -0.79 -1.47
CA PRO A 115 -5.49 -1.62 -0.84
C PRO A 115 -5.67 -1.64 0.68
N SER A 116 -6.12 -2.79 1.17
CA SER A 116 -6.16 -3.16 2.58
C SER A 116 -4.80 -3.68 3.05
N SER A 117 -4.70 -4.84 3.71
CA SER A 117 -3.42 -5.42 4.15
C SER A 117 -3.54 -6.88 4.53
N LEU A 118 -2.52 -7.70 4.25
CA LEU A 118 -2.39 -9.04 4.85
C LEU A 118 -2.28 -9.00 6.39
N SER A 119 -1.95 -7.85 6.98
CA SER A 119 -1.95 -7.66 8.45
C SER A 119 -3.33 -7.87 9.08
N ASN A 120 -4.39 -7.88 8.28
CA ASN A 120 -5.75 -8.18 8.73
C ASN A 120 -5.89 -9.60 9.27
N TYR A 121 -5.12 -10.56 8.73
CA TYR A 121 -5.20 -11.96 9.17
C TYR A 121 -4.57 -12.22 10.54
N GLY A 122 -3.73 -11.30 11.02
CA GLY A 122 -3.03 -11.47 12.30
C GLY A 122 -1.92 -12.53 12.24
N SER A 123 -1.88 -13.41 13.21
CA SER A 123 -0.91 -14.51 13.26
C SER A 123 -1.55 -15.80 12.75
N VAL A 124 -1.08 -16.28 11.63
CA VAL A 124 -1.45 -17.59 11.08
C VAL A 124 -0.31 -18.55 11.41
N GLN A 125 -0.58 -19.51 12.30
CA GLN A 125 0.46 -20.45 12.77
C GLN A 125 0.77 -21.53 11.75
N ASP A 126 -0.27 -22.06 11.07
CA ASP A 126 -0.14 -23.11 10.07
C ASP A 126 -1.05 -22.82 8.87
N GLY A 127 -0.50 -23.00 7.66
CA GLY A 127 -1.26 -22.90 6.43
C GLY A 127 -1.05 -21.62 5.61
N VAL A 128 -1.90 -21.47 4.61
CA VAL A 128 -1.91 -20.34 3.67
C VAL A 128 -3.10 -19.45 3.99
N CYS A 129 -2.89 -18.14 4.07
CA CYS A 129 -3.98 -17.18 4.20
C CYS A 129 -4.81 -17.17 2.92
N THR A 130 -6.09 -17.54 3.02
CA THR A 130 -7.07 -17.40 1.94
C THR A 130 -8.05 -16.26 2.25
N GLU A 131 -8.71 -15.76 1.23
CA GLU A 131 -9.66 -14.65 1.35
C GLU A 131 -10.88 -15.00 2.21
N GLU A 132 -11.22 -16.30 2.31
CA GLU A 132 -12.32 -16.81 3.13
C GLU A 132 -12.01 -16.87 4.64
N MET A 133 -10.72 -16.71 5.01
CA MET A 133 -10.34 -16.70 6.43
C MET A 133 -10.86 -15.44 7.12
N ASP A 134 -11.44 -15.61 8.31
CA ASP A 134 -11.85 -14.49 9.15
C ASP A 134 -10.63 -13.67 9.60
N PRO A 135 -10.59 -12.37 9.29
CA PRO A 135 -9.51 -11.51 9.72
C PRO A 135 -9.45 -11.32 11.24
N GLN A 136 -8.24 -11.49 11.80
CA GLN A 136 -7.96 -11.38 13.24
C GLN A 136 -6.77 -10.41 13.48
N PRO A 137 -6.91 -9.10 13.22
CA PRO A 137 -5.79 -8.17 13.26
C PRO A 137 -5.22 -8.03 14.67
N LEU A 138 -3.90 -8.13 14.80
CA LEU A 138 -3.17 -8.00 16.08
C LEU A 138 -2.66 -6.58 16.33
N THR A 139 -2.71 -5.71 15.34
CA THR A 139 -2.15 -4.35 15.42
C THR A 139 -3.21 -3.31 15.09
N LEU A 140 -3.04 -2.09 15.63
CA LEU A 140 -3.90 -0.96 15.28
C LEU A 140 -3.93 -0.71 13.77
N TYR A 141 -2.80 -0.87 13.08
CA TYR A 141 -2.74 -0.77 11.62
C TYR A 141 -3.66 -1.79 10.94
N GLY A 142 -3.54 -3.07 11.27
CA GLY A 142 -4.42 -4.11 10.74
C GLY A 142 -5.89 -3.85 11.06
N ALA A 143 -6.20 -3.48 12.30
CA ALA A 143 -7.56 -3.19 12.72
C ALA A 143 -8.19 -2.02 11.94
N THR A 144 -7.45 -0.90 11.77
CA THR A 144 -7.94 0.25 11.00
C THR A 144 -8.08 -0.05 9.51
N LYS A 145 -7.20 -0.89 8.94
CA LYS A 145 -7.31 -1.29 7.53
C LYS A 145 -8.49 -2.23 7.31
N LEU A 146 -8.77 -3.15 8.24
CA LEU A 146 -9.93 -4.03 8.18
C LEU A 146 -11.25 -3.25 8.33
N GLU A 147 -11.30 -2.28 9.24
CA GLU A 147 -12.47 -1.42 9.40
C GLU A 147 -12.76 -0.61 8.12
N ALA A 148 -11.71 -0.04 7.52
CA ALA A 148 -11.80 0.68 6.26
C ALA A 148 -12.18 -0.23 5.07
N GLU A 149 -11.68 -1.47 5.03
CA GLU A 149 -12.06 -2.49 4.05
C GLU A 149 -13.57 -2.75 4.07
N ARG A 150 -14.14 -2.93 5.26
CA ARG A 150 -15.59 -3.13 5.44
C ARG A 150 -16.39 -1.94 4.93
N LEU A 151 -15.98 -0.72 5.26
CA LEU A 151 -16.63 0.50 4.76
C LEU A 151 -16.66 0.57 3.23
N VAL A 152 -15.58 0.15 2.59
CA VAL A 152 -15.47 0.14 1.13
C VAL A 152 -16.37 -0.94 0.50
N LEU A 153 -16.38 -2.14 1.06
CA LEU A 153 -17.23 -3.25 0.58
C LEU A 153 -18.72 -2.94 0.79
N ASP A 154 -19.08 -2.40 1.95
CA ASP A 154 -20.46 -2.00 2.26
C ASP A 154 -20.98 -0.89 1.32
N ALA A 155 -20.08 -0.02 0.86
CA ALA A 155 -20.42 1.00 -0.13
C ALA A 155 -20.61 0.46 -1.55
N GLY A 156 -20.09 -0.75 -1.85
CA GLY A 156 -20.18 -1.43 -3.16
C GLY A 156 -19.38 -0.76 -4.27
N ASN A 157 -19.44 -1.32 -5.47
CA ASN A 157 -18.68 -0.87 -6.66
C ASN A 157 -17.19 -0.67 -6.35
N ALA A 158 -16.56 -1.67 -5.76
CA ALA A 158 -15.19 -1.61 -5.28
C ALA A 158 -14.46 -2.94 -5.48
N VAL A 159 -13.13 -2.91 -5.47
CA VAL A 159 -12.28 -4.07 -5.29
C VAL A 159 -11.31 -3.82 -4.14
N VAL A 160 -11.12 -4.82 -3.32
CA VAL A 160 -10.20 -4.78 -2.20
C VAL A 160 -9.02 -5.70 -2.47
N PHE A 161 -7.82 -5.18 -2.28
CA PHE A 161 -6.61 -6.00 -2.21
C PHE A 161 -6.11 -6.10 -0.77
N ARG A 162 -5.68 -7.27 -0.34
CA ARG A 162 -4.89 -7.48 0.87
C ARG A 162 -3.43 -7.74 0.47
N PRO A 163 -2.63 -6.66 0.24
CA PRO A 163 -1.28 -6.82 -0.25
C PRO A 163 -0.33 -7.36 0.80
N ALA A 164 0.62 -8.18 0.35
CA ALA A 164 1.84 -8.53 1.03
C ALA A 164 2.72 -7.29 1.26
N THR A 165 3.80 -7.43 2.02
CA THR A 165 4.75 -6.34 2.27
C THR A 165 5.40 -5.89 0.96
N ALA A 166 5.11 -4.67 0.56
CA ALA A 166 5.68 -4.10 -0.65
C ALA A 166 7.19 -3.84 -0.48
N PHE A 167 7.97 -4.09 -1.54
CA PHE A 167 9.40 -3.79 -1.60
C PHE A 167 9.80 -3.25 -2.96
N GLY A 168 11.00 -2.71 -3.07
CA GLY A 168 11.59 -2.22 -4.32
C GLY A 168 11.72 -0.69 -4.35
N LEU A 169 12.23 -0.18 -5.47
CA LEU A 169 12.54 1.23 -5.63
C LEU A 169 11.28 2.06 -5.92
N SER A 170 11.19 3.19 -5.26
CA SER A 170 10.18 4.21 -5.46
C SER A 170 10.78 5.60 -5.24
N PRO A 171 10.32 6.66 -5.95
CA PRO A 171 10.73 8.03 -5.68
C PRO A 171 10.50 8.47 -4.23
N GLN A 172 9.50 7.91 -3.54
CA GLN A 172 9.29 8.05 -2.10
C GLN A 172 9.74 6.78 -1.39
N LEU A 173 11.05 6.55 -1.32
CA LEU A 173 11.63 5.32 -0.78
C LEU A 173 11.28 5.11 0.71
N ARG A 174 11.06 3.85 1.08
CA ARG A 174 10.80 3.39 2.44
C ARG A 174 11.89 2.41 2.89
N LEU A 175 12.90 2.93 3.60
CA LEU A 175 13.98 2.11 4.17
C LEU A 175 13.59 1.37 5.45
N ASP A 176 12.44 1.69 6.02
CA ASP A 176 11.85 1.00 7.19
C ASP A 176 11.13 -0.31 6.83
N LEU A 177 10.98 -0.63 5.53
CA LEU A 177 10.45 -1.92 5.09
C LEU A 177 11.56 -2.97 5.07
N LEU A 178 11.30 -4.13 5.63
CA LEU A 178 12.29 -5.18 5.90
C LEU A 178 13.22 -5.49 4.71
N PHE A 179 12.65 -5.72 3.54
CA PHE A 179 13.44 -6.00 2.34
C PHE A 179 14.36 -4.84 1.96
N ASN A 180 13.79 -3.62 1.96
CA ASN A 180 14.52 -2.41 1.60
C ASN A 180 15.61 -2.08 2.63
N ASP A 181 15.34 -2.30 3.93
CA ASP A 181 16.32 -2.15 5.02
C ASP A 181 17.49 -3.12 4.85
N PHE A 182 17.20 -4.39 4.60
CA PHE A 182 18.26 -5.39 4.38
C PHE A 182 19.13 -5.06 3.17
N MET A 183 18.51 -4.64 2.06
CA MET A 183 19.25 -4.20 0.88
C MET A 183 20.11 -2.97 1.16
N TYR A 184 19.56 -2.00 1.88
CA TYR A 184 20.29 -0.78 2.24
C TYR A 184 21.50 -1.09 3.14
N ARG A 185 21.31 -1.91 4.18
CA ARG A 185 22.40 -2.33 5.09
C ARG A 185 23.46 -3.15 4.37
N ALA A 186 23.04 -4.10 3.54
CA ALA A 186 23.98 -4.90 2.74
C ALA A 186 24.89 -4.03 1.88
N LEU A 187 24.33 -3.01 1.20
CA LEU A 187 25.05 -2.14 0.28
C LEU A 187 25.92 -1.08 0.98
N ASN A 188 25.47 -0.55 2.11
CA ASN A 188 26.14 0.58 2.76
C ASN A 188 26.96 0.18 3.98
N GLU A 189 26.55 -0.88 4.70
CA GLU A 189 27.21 -1.34 5.93
C GLU A 189 28.00 -2.65 5.71
N GLY A 190 27.81 -3.32 4.56
CA GLY A 190 28.45 -4.58 4.25
C GLY A 190 27.95 -5.75 5.12
N GLN A 191 26.87 -5.58 5.84
CA GLN A 191 26.31 -6.59 6.73
C GLN A 191 24.79 -6.48 6.90
N ILE A 192 24.16 -7.62 7.23
CA ILE A 192 22.75 -7.71 7.63
C ILE A 192 22.69 -8.38 9.00
N VAL A 193 21.98 -7.78 9.95
CA VAL A 193 21.66 -8.40 11.25
C VAL A 193 20.19 -8.78 11.26
N VAL A 194 19.90 -10.05 11.52
CA VAL A 194 18.54 -10.59 11.51
C VAL A 194 18.13 -11.01 12.91
N TYR A 195 17.03 -10.44 13.37
CA TYR A 195 16.34 -10.85 14.60
C TYR A 195 15.14 -11.73 14.24
N GLN A 196 14.91 -12.81 15.03
CA GLN A 196 13.81 -13.74 14.82
C GLN A 196 13.75 -14.25 13.36
N PRO A 197 14.78 -14.97 12.90
CA PRO A 197 14.96 -15.36 11.49
C PRO A 197 13.86 -16.27 10.95
N HIS A 198 13.16 -17.01 11.84
CA HIS A 198 12.12 -17.99 11.50
C HIS A 198 10.76 -17.37 11.12
N PHE A 199 10.54 -16.08 11.41
CA PHE A 199 9.25 -15.46 11.07
C PHE A 199 9.05 -15.33 9.57
N MET A 200 7.94 -15.92 9.10
CA MET A 200 7.48 -15.82 7.72
C MET A 200 6.98 -14.42 7.39
N ARG A 201 7.26 -13.98 6.16
CA ARG A 201 6.73 -12.76 5.57
C ARG A 201 6.42 -13.00 4.10
N ALA A 202 5.28 -12.50 3.68
CA ALA A 202 4.94 -12.42 2.26
C ALA A 202 5.38 -11.07 1.70
N PHE A 203 5.90 -11.08 0.47
CA PHE A 203 6.36 -9.88 -0.21
C PHE A 203 5.73 -9.72 -1.58
N ILE A 204 5.65 -8.46 -2.05
CA ILE A 204 5.27 -8.10 -3.41
C ILE A 204 6.16 -6.95 -3.91
N HIS A 205 6.64 -7.03 -5.14
CA HIS A 205 7.37 -5.91 -5.72
C HIS A 205 6.42 -4.73 -5.98
N VAL A 206 6.86 -3.51 -5.68
CA VAL A 206 6.00 -2.31 -5.75
C VAL A 206 5.42 -2.05 -7.14
N ARG A 207 6.12 -2.44 -8.21
CA ARG A 207 5.61 -2.36 -9.58
C ARG A 207 4.52 -3.40 -9.85
N ASP A 208 4.65 -4.61 -9.32
CA ASP A 208 3.63 -5.64 -9.49
C ASP A 208 2.37 -5.27 -8.70
N PHE A 209 2.54 -4.62 -7.56
CA PHE A 209 1.42 -4.02 -6.84
C PHE A 209 0.71 -2.95 -7.70
N ALA A 210 1.46 -2.01 -8.30
CA ALA A 210 0.89 -1.01 -9.19
C ALA A 210 0.18 -1.64 -10.40
N ARG A 211 0.77 -2.67 -11.01
CA ARG A 211 0.17 -3.42 -12.14
C ARG A 211 -1.10 -4.14 -11.75
N ALA A 212 -1.17 -4.71 -10.55
CA ALA A 212 -2.41 -5.32 -10.05
C ALA A 212 -3.54 -4.30 -9.91
N ILE A 213 -3.22 -3.09 -9.47
CA ILE A 213 -4.21 -1.99 -9.44
C ILE A 213 -4.67 -1.62 -10.85
N LEU A 214 -3.75 -1.48 -11.81
CA LEU A 214 -4.11 -1.22 -13.22
C LEU A 214 -5.00 -2.34 -13.76
N PHE A 215 -4.62 -3.60 -13.53
CA PHE A 215 -5.40 -4.76 -13.95
C PHE A 215 -6.82 -4.72 -13.39
N ALA A 216 -6.99 -4.35 -12.11
CA ALA A 216 -8.31 -4.21 -11.51
C ALA A 216 -9.14 -3.08 -12.14
N ILE A 217 -8.51 -1.96 -12.48
CA ILE A 217 -9.17 -0.86 -13.18
C ILE A 217 -9.68 -1.31 -14.55
N ASP A 218 -8.85 -2.04 -15.31
CA ASP A 218 -9.19 -2.54 -16.65
C ASP A 218 -10.22 -3.69 -16.62
N ASN A 219 -10.38 -4.36 -15.47
CA ASN A 219 -11.27 -5.49 -15.28
C ASN A 219 -12.34 -5.25 -14.19
N ALA A 220 -12.72 -4.00 -13.96
CA ALA A 220 -13.60 -3.58 -12.86
C ALA A 220 -14.90 -4.39 -12.78
N GLU A 221 -15.55 -4.67 -13.92
CA GLU A 221 -16.81 -5.45 -13.95
C GLU A 221 -16.67 -6.88 -13.43
N ARG A 222 -15.47 -7.48 -13.61
CA ARG A 222 -15.21 -8.87 -13.24
C ARG A 222 -14.69 -9.00 -11.79
N MET A 223 -14.13 -7.92 -11.26
CA MET A 223 -13.47 -7.92 -9.96
C MET A 223 -14.27 -7.16 -8.90
N ARG A 224 -15.43 -6.62 -9.29
CA ARG A 224 -16.27 -5.80 -8.43
C ARG A 224 -16.76 -6.56 -7.20
N ASP A 225 -16.69 -5.88 -6.06
CA ASP A 225 -17.18 -6.29 -4.75
C ASP A 225 -16.51 -7.56 -4.19
N GLU A 226 -15.28 -7.80 -4.66
CA GLU A 226 -14.46 -8.92 -4.26
C GLU A 226 -13.20 -8.49 -3.50
N VAL A 227 -12.67 -9.42 -2.70
CA VAL A 227 -11.41 -9.27 -1.96
C VAL A 227 -10.38 -10.22 -2.54
N TYR A 228 -9.16 -9.75 -2.76
CA TYR A 228 -8.06 -10.56 -3.27
C TYR A 228 -6.81 -10.40 -2.41
N ASN A 229 -6.18 -11.50 -2.03
CA ASN A 229 -4.83 -11.49 -1.53
C ASN A 229 -3.86 -11.11 -2.67
N LEU A 230 -2.93 -10.22 -2.38
CA LEU A 230 -2.00 -9.75 -3.39
C LEU A 230 -0.56 -10.00 -2.95
N GLY A 231 0.08 -11.00 -3.55
CA GLY A 231 1.44 -11.42 -3.26
C GLY A 231 1.95 -12.39 -4.32
N ALA A 232 3.15 -12.91 -4.12
CA ALA A 232 3.72 -13.96 -4.94
C ALA A 232 4.12 -15.13 -4.03
N GLU A 233 3.69 -16.35 -4.34
CA GLU A 233 3.99 -17.55 -3.54
C GLU A 233 5.49 -17.75 -3.37
N SER A 234 6.28 -17.52 -4.43
CA SER A 234 7.73 -17.62 -4.42
C SER A 234 8.44 -16.61 -3.52
N LEU A 235 7.69 -15.59 -3.04
CA LEU A 235 8.15 -14.54 -2.13
C LEU A 235 7.56 -14.67 -0.73
N ASN A 236 6.99 -15.81 -0.39
CA ASN A 236 6.70 -16.20 1.00
C ASN A 236 7.99 -16.75 1.61
N LEU A 237 8.71 -15.92 2.33
CA LEU A 237 10.05 -16.22 2.84
C LEU A 237 10.12 -15.98 4.34
N THR A 238 10.96 -16.74 5.03
CA THR A 238 11.38 -16.35 6.38
C THR A 238 12.27 -15.10 6.30
N LYS A 239 12.38 -14.36 7.40
CA LYS A 239 13.33 -13.24 7.47
C LYS A 239 14.77 -13.71 7.24
N GLY A 240 15.10 -14.93 7.73
CA GLY A 240 16.39 -15.56 7.55
C GLY A 240 16.67 -15.91 6.08
N ASP A 241 15.72 -16.54 5.38
CA ASP A 241 15.87 -16.89 3.96
C ASP A 241 16.04 -15.63 3.09
N LEU A 242 15.26 -14.58 3.36
CA LEU A 242 15.40 -13.31 2.67
C LEU A 242 16.79 -12.73 2.86
N ALA A 243 17.28 -12.66 4.10
CA ALA A 243 18.59 -12.10 4.40
C ALA A 243 19.72 -12.94 3.80
N ALA A 244 19.61 -14.28 3.84
CA ALA A 244 20.60 -15.18 3.24
C ALA A 244 20.70 -14.98 1.72
N ARG A 245 19.57 -14.90 1.01
CA ARG A 245 19.55 -14.62 -0.45
C ARG A 245 20.20 -13.27 -0.79
N ILE A 246 19.92 -12.23 0.02
CA ILE A 246 20.55 -10.91 -0.20
C ILE A 246 22.04 -10.97 0.09
N ALA A 247 22.44 -11.59 1.20
CA ALA A 247 23.84 -11.71 1.60
C ALA A 247 24.68 -12.48 0.56
N GLU A 248 24.16 -13.59 0.06
CA GLU A 248 24.76 -14.38 -1.01
C GLU A 248 24.94 -13.54 -2.30
N ARG A 249 23.89 -12.82 -2.71
CA ARG A 249 23.87 -12.03 -3.93
C ARG A 249 24.83 -10.86 -3.91
N LEU A 250 24.99 -10.21 -2.75
CA LEU A 250 25.80 -9.00 -2.58
C LEU A 250 27.16 -9.25 -1.95
N GLY A 251 27.44 -10.47 -1.50
CA GLY A 251 28.70 -10.82 -0.83
C GLY A 251 28.89 -10.13 0.52
N CYS A 252 27.80 -9.82 1.24
CA CYS A 252 27.88 -9.16 2.53
C CYS A 252 27.80 -10.15 3.71
N ARG A 253 28.18 -9.69 4.90
CA ARG A 253 28.13 -10.50 6.14
C ARG A 253 26.69 -10.68 6.60
N LEU A 254 26.29 -11.92 6.91
CA LEU A 254 25.02 -12.22 7.58
C LEU A 254 25.29 -12.56 9.05
N GLN A 255 24.59 -11.89 9.95
CA GLN A 255 24.60 -12.19 11.37
C GLN A 255 23.17 -12.47 11.85
N ILE A 256 22.97 -13.63 12.45
CA ILE A 256 21.72 -13.99 13.12
C ILE A 256 21.90 -13.66 14.61
N SER A 257 20.96 -12.86 15.15
CA SER A 257 20.91 -12.56 16.59
C SER A 257 19.76 -13.33 17.23
N GLU A 258 20.05 -13.98 18.35
CA GLU A 258 19.04 -14.69 19.16
C GLU A 258 18.30 -13.71 20.09
N ASP A 259 18.86 -12.51 20.31
CA ASP A 259 18.30 -11.46 21.15
C ASP A 259 17.36 -10.56 20.33
N GLY A 260 16.03 -10.61 20.63
CA GLY A 260 15.02 -9.75 19.99
C GLY A 260 13.65 -9.92 20.61
#